data_a4b272660a2a7d12694b4e8b085daa7a
#
_entry.id   a4b272660a2a7d12694b4e8b085daa7a
#
_cell.length_a   1.000
_cell.length_b   1.000
_cell.length_c   1.000
_cell.angle_alpha   90.00
_cell.angle_beta   90.00
_cell.angle_gamma   90.00
#
_symmetry.space_group_name_H-M   'P 1'
#
loop_
_entity.id
_entity.type
_entity.pdbx_description
1 polymer ?
#
loop_
_entity_poly.entity_id
_entity_poly.type
_entity_poly.pdbx_seq_one_letter_code
_entity_poly.pdbx_strand_id
1 'polypeptide(L)'
;MAEDLLPTLMRFHREIVAPDMQRIVGELRDEMNERFAAQEAHFDAIYKRFDRLESEYHMLVVGLKRVEERLDRVEARLDRVEERLGAVEERLGAVEQKIEKVALRSELLELKARVDGLQEQVRILEERLSA
;
A
#
# COMPACT_ATOMS: atom_id res chain seq x y z
N MET A 1 -70.15 -19.65 -59.17
CA MET A 1 -68.91 -20.14 -58.59
C MET A 1 -68.04 -19.01 -58.00
N ALA A 2 -67.80 -17.92 -58.72
CA ALA A 2 -66.99 -16.81 -58.19
C ALA A 2 -67.67 -16.04 -57.04
N GLU A 3 -69.00 -16.00 -56.99
CA GLU A 3 -69.76 -15.37 -55.92
C GLU A 3 -69.73 -16.13 -54.59
N ASP A 4 -69.57 -17.47 -54.61
CA ASP A 4 -69.43 -18.31 -53.40
C ASP A 4 -68.00 -18.36 -52.83
N LEU A 5 -67.03 -18.00 -53.62
CA LEU A 5 -65.59 -18.03 -53.21
C LEU A 5 -65.25 -16.92 -52.19
N LEU A 6 -65.75 -15.71 -52.42
CA LEU A 6 -65.51 -14.55 -51.58
C LEU A 6 -66.10 -14.72 -50.17
N PRO A 7 -67.38 -15.12 -50.01
CA PRO A 7 -67.94 -15.40 -48.68
C PRO A 7 -67.19 -16.51 -47.94
N THR A 8 -66.73 -17.55 -48.63
CA THR A 8 -66.01 -18.68 -48.10
C THR A 8 -64.62 -18.22 -47.61
N LEU A 9 -63.91 -17.40 -48.37
CA LEU A 9 -62.60 -16.83 -47.96
C LEU A 9 -62.76 -15.88 -46.76
N MET A 10 -63.86 -15.08 -46.76
CA MET A 10 -64.09 -14.21 -45.59
C MET A 10 -64.40 -14.99 -44.31
N ARG A 11 -65.15 -16.09 -44.43
CA ARG A 11 -65.41 -16.99 -43.30
C ARG A 11 -64.17 -17.64 -42.81
N PHE A 12 -63.33 -18.16 -43.70
CA PHE A 12 -62.01 -18.76 -43.34
C PHE A 12 -61.10 -17.77 -42.62
N HIS A 13 -61.01 -16.55 -43.15
CA HIS A 13 -60.26 -15.49 -42.50
C HIS A 13 -60.77 -15.18 -41.09
N ARG A 14 -62.13 -15.03 -40.94
CA ARG A 14 -62.72 -14.67 -39.65
C ARG A 14 -62.63 -15.79 -38.61
N GLU A 15 -62.81 -17.03 -39.03
CA GLU A 15 -62.88 -18.19 -38.13
C GLU A 15 -61.54 -18.84 -37.83
N ILE A 16 -60.57 -18.72 -38.70
CA ILE A 16 -59.28 -19.41 -38.61
C ILE A 16 -58.12 -18.45 -38.59
N VAL A 17 -57.97 -17.56 -39.58
CA VAL A 17 -56.79 -16.71 -39.73
C VAL A 17 -56.74 -15.62 -38.65
N ALA A 18 -57.84 -14.89 -38.46
CA ALA A 18 -57.88 -13.81 -37.48
C ALA A 18 -57.67 -14.31 -36.02
N PRO A 19 -58.35 -15.38 -35.57
CA PRO A 19 -58.08 -15.96 -34.25
C PRO A 19 -56.66 -16.45 -34.07
N ASP A 20 -56.07 -17.13 -35.06
CA ASP A 20 -54.68 -17.59 -35.02
C ASP A 20 -53.69 -16.44 -34.94
N MET A 21 -53.89 -15.38 -35.74
CA MET A 21 -53.05 -14.18 -35.68
C MET A 21 -53.17 -13.46 -34.34
N GLN A 22 -54.35 -13.34 -33.77
CA GLN A 22 -54.54 -12.78 -32.43
C GLN A 22 -53.84 -13.59 -31.34
N ARG A 23 -53.91 -14.92 -31.44
CA ARG A 23 -53.22 -15.81 -30.51
C ARG A 23 -51.70 -15.64 -30.60
N ILE A 24 -51.11 -15.65 -31.79
CA ILE A 24 -49.67 -15.47 -32.03
C ILE A 24 -49.22 -14.10 -31.54
N VAL A 25 -49.93 -13.05 -31.85
CA VAL A 25 -49.63 -11.68 -31.39
C VAL A 25 -49.72 -11.60 -29.86
N GLY A 26 -50.73 -12.23 -29.25
CA GLY A 26 -50.87 -12.30 -27.80
C GLY A 26 -49.72 -13.04 -27.11
N GLU A 27 -49.36 -14.20 -27.64
CA GLU A 27 -48.21 -14.99 -27.11
C GLU A 27 -46.90 -14.22 -27.26
N LEU A 28 -46.66 -13.57 -28.41
CA LEU A 28 -45.48 -12.75 -28.65
C LEU A 28 -45.44 -11.55 -27.71
N ARG A 29 -46.55 -10.89 -27.47
CA ARG A 29 -46.63 -9.77 -26.52
C ARG A 29 -46.34 -10.22 -25.11
N ASP A 30 -46.88 -11.36 -24.67
CA ASP A 30 -46.65 -11.92 -23.36
C ASP A 30 -45.17 -12.29 -23.17
N GLU A 31 -44.56 -12.93 -24.16
CA GLU A 31 -43.12 -13.23 -24.16
C GLU A 31 -42.26 -11.97 -24.11
N MET A 32 -42.58 -10.95 -24.89
CA MET A 32 -41.89 -9.66 -24.85
C MET A 32 -42.01 -9.01 -23.48
N ASN A 33 -43.16 -9.00 -22.86
CA ASN A 33 -43.38 -8.43 -21.55
C ASN A 33 -42.59 -9.16 -20.48
N GLU A 34 -42.53 -10.51 -20.53
CA GLU A 34 -41.69 -11.32 -19.63
C GLU A 34 -40.21 -11.02 -19.80
N ARG A 35 -39.75 -10.90 -21.03
CA ARG A 35 -38.34 -10.58 -21.32
C ARG A 35 -37.98 -9.18 -20.86
N PHE A 36 -38.85 -8.20 -21.06
CA PHE A 36 -38.64 -6.84 -20.56
C PHE A 36 -38.63 -6.79 -19.05
N ALA A 37 -39.54 -7.50 -18.37
CA ALA A 37 -39.54 -7.57 -16.90
C ALA A 37 -38.26 -8.22 -16.35
N ALA A 38 -37.79 -9.31 -16.98
CA ALA A 38 -36.51 -9.93 -16.61
C ALA A 38 -35.35 -9.02 -16.85
N GLN A 39 -35.35 -8.25 -17.94
CA GLN A 39 -34.30 -7.28 -18.26
C GLN A 39 -34.29 -6.12 -17.27
N GLU A 40 -35.44 -5.59 -16.89
CA GLU A 40 -35.55 -4.56 -15.84
C GLU A 40 -34.97 -5.07 -14.52
N ALA A 41 -35.29 -6.30 -14.12
CA ALA A 41 -34.75 -6.91 -12.92
C ALA A 41 -33.22 -7.04 -12.96
N HIS A 42 -32.65 -7.39 -14.12
CA HIS A 42 -31.22 -7.42 -14.34
C HIS A 42 -30.57 -6.04 -14.23
N PHE A 43 -31.20 -5.02 -14.83
CA PHE A 43 -30.71 -3.65 -14.71
C PHE A 43 -30.75 -3.15 -13.26
N ASP A 44 -31.82 -3.41 -12.54
CA ASP A 44 -31.90 -3.06 -11.11
C ASP A 44 -30.80 -3.71 -10.29
N ALA A 45 -30.51 -5.00 -10.54
CA ALA A 45 -29.42 -5.70 -9.90
C ALA A 45 -28.05 -5.10 -10.25
N ILE A 46 -27.84 -4.70 -11.50
CA ILE A 46 -26.63 -4.03 -11.96
C ILE A 46 -26.47 -2.67 -11.29
N TYR A 47 -27.51 -1.85 -11.25
CA TYR A 47 -27.48 -0.54 -10.59
C TYR A 47 -27.14 -0.66 -9.10
N LYS A 48 -27.71 -1.63 -8.41
CA LYS A 48 -27.37 -1.90 -7.00
C LYS A 48 -25.89 -2.29 -6.81
N ARG A 49 -25.33 -3.04 -7.76
CA ARG A 49 -23.90 -3.37 -7.76
C ARG A 49 -23.04 -2.15 -8.02
N PHE A 50 -23.41 -1.28 -8.95
CA PHE A 50 -22.71 -0.03 -9.19
C PHE A 50 -22.73 0.90 -7.98
N ASP A 51 -23.87 1.05 -7.32
CA ASP A 51 -23.97 1.86 -6.09
C ASP A 51 -23.04 1.32 -5.00
N ARG A 52 -22.97 0.00 -4.85
CA ARG A 52 -22.04 -0.63 -3.91
C ARG A 52 -20.59 -0.39 -4.29
N LEU A 53 -20.22 -0.58 -5.55
CA LEU A 53 -18.88 -0.34 -6.06
C LEU A 53 -18.46 1.12 -5.89
N GLU A 54 -19.36 2.05 -6.14
CA GLU A 54 -19.10 3.48 -5.93
C GLU A 54 -18.82 3.79 -4.46
N SER A 55 -19.63 3.24 -3.54
CA SER A 55 -19.42 3.38 -2.10
C SER A 55 -18.09 2.76 -1.66
N GLU A 56 -17.78 1.55 -2.13
CA GLU A 56 -16.51 0.87 -1.84
C GLU A 56 -15.31 1.66 -2.40
N TYR A 57 -15.44 2.21 -3.59
CA TYR A 57 -14.42 3.07 -4.19
C TYR A 57 -14.14 4.30 -3.33
N HIS A 58 -15.17 5.00 -2.88
CA HIS A 58 -15.01 6.15 -2.00
C HIS A 58 -14.35 5.77 -0.66
N MET A 59 -14.72 4.64 -0.09
CA MET A 59 -14.08 4.13 1.12
C MET A 59 -12.61 3.80 0.90
N LEU A 60 -12.25 3.21 -0.23
CA LEU A 60 -10.86 2.91 -0.60
C LEU A 60 -10.05 4.18 -0.80
N VAL A 61 -10.59 5.19 -1.47
CA VAL A 61 -9.91 6.48 -1.67
C VAL A 61 -9.59 7.14 -0.33
N VAL A 62 -10.56 7.17 0.59
CA VAL A 62 -10.36 7.70 1.94
C VAL A 62 -9.32 6.87 2.71
N GLY A 63 -9.39 5.55 2.60
CA GLY A 63 -8.44 4.63 3.23
C GLY A 63 -7.00 4.83 2.72
N LEU A 64 -6.83 4.96 1.41
CA LEU A 64 -5.53 5.22 0.77
C LEU A 64 -4.94 6.55 1.24
N LYS A 65 -5.75 7.60 1.29
CA LYS A 65 -5.30 8.90 1.79
C LYS A 65 -4.79 8.83 3.24
N ARG A 66 -5.47 8.09 4.08
CA ARG A 66 -5.00 7.85 5.47
C ARG A 66 -3.69 7.07 5.51
N VAL A 67 -3.50 6.10 4.63
CA VAL A 67 -2.25 5.34 4.51
C VAL A 67 -1.12 6.25 4.05
N GLU A 68 -1.33 7.09 3.04
CA GLU A 68 -0.36 8.09 2.59
C GLU A 68 0.07 9.01 3.74
N GLU A 69 -0.87 9.59 4.48
CA GLU A 69 -0.57 10.43 5.64
C GLU A 69 0.23 9.69 6.74
N ARG A 70 -0.02 8.41 6.90
CA ARG A 70 0.75 7.59 7.86
C ARG A 70 2.15 7.31 7.36
N LEU A 71 2.31 7.05 6.06
CA LEU A 71 3.63 6.85 5.44
C LEU A 71 4.47 8.12 5.56
N ASP A 72 3.92 9.29 5.26
CA ASP A 72 4.61 10.57 5.41
C ASP A 72 5.12 10.77 6.84
N ARG A 73 4.31 10.43 7.84
CA ARG A 73 4.74 10.49 9.25
C ARG A 73 5.84 9.49 9.57
N VAL A 74 5.80 8.30 8.99
CA VAL A 74 6.85 7.28 9.16
C VAL A 74 8.15 7.74 8.52
N GLU A 75 8.09 8.28 7.30
CA GLU A 75 9.25 8.86 6.62
C GLU A 75 9.89 9.97 7.46
N ALA A 76 9.10 10.93 7.93
CA ALA A 76 9.60 12.00 8.78
C ALA A 76 10.21 11.49 10.09
N ARG A 77 9.72 10.37 10.62
CA ARG A 77 10.33 9.75 11.82
C ARG A 77 11.64 9.04 11.48
N LEU A 78 11.71 8.40 10.33
CA LEU A 78 12.95 7.75 9.86
C LEU A 78 14.05 8.79 9.62
N ASP A 79 13.74 9.91 8.99
CA ASP A 79 14.68 11.02 8.78
C ASP A 79 15.28 11.49 10.12
N ARG A 80 14.45 11.67 11.14
CA ARG A 80 14.90 12.04 12.49
C ARG A 80 15.78 10.96 13.14
N VAL A 81 15.47 9.69 12.90
CA VAL A 81 16.29 8.58 13.40
C VAL A 81 17.64 8.58 12.70
N GLU A 82 17.69 8.80 11.40
CA GLU A 82 18.94 8.90 10.64
C GLU A 82 19.81 10.06 11.14
N GLU A 83 19.22 11.25 11.35
CA GLU A 83 19.93 12.40 11.94
C GLU A 83 20.51 12.07 13.32
N ARG A 84 19.72 11.41 14.17
CA ARG A 84 20.18 11.02 15.51
C ARG A 84 21.27 9.97 15.46
N LEU A 85 21.20 9.02 14.55
CA LEU A 85 22.25 8.02 14.33
C LEU A 85 23.54 8.68 13.86
N GLY A 86 23.47 9.61 12.92
CA GLY A 86 24.63 10.39 12.48
C GLY A 86 25.28 11.13 13.64
N ALA A 87 24.51 11.79 14.49
CA ALA A 87 25.01 12.48 15.68
C ALA A 87 25.64 11.51 16.69
N VAL A 88 25.08 10.32 16.87
CA VAL A 88 25.64 9.28 17.73
C VAL A 88 26.97 8.77 17.16
N GLU A 89 27.06 8.52 15.86
CA GLU A 89 28.29 8.10 15.19
C GLU A 89 29.41 9.15 15.37
N GLU A 90 29.11 10.43 15.20
CA GLU A 90 30.07 11.51 15.45
C GLU A 90 30.55 11.55 16.90
N ARG A 91 29.63 11.36 17.85
CA ARG A 91 29.99 11.31 19.27
C ARG A 91 30.86 10.10 19.63
N LEU A 92 30.52 8.95 19.03
CA LEU A 92 31.35 7.74 19.21
C LEU A 92 32.75 7.93 18.64
N GLY A 93 32.89 8.51 17.45
CA GLY A 93 34.16 8.84 16.86
C GLY A 93 35.00 9.78 17.77
N ALA A 94 34.38 10.80 18.36
CA ALA A 94 35.03 11.70 19.30
C ALA A 94 35.45 11.00 20.60
N VAL A 95 34.62 10.07 21.08
CA VAL A 95 34.96 9.25 22.27
C VAL A 95 36.14 8.31 21.98
N GLU A 96 36.14 7.65 20.82
CA GLU A 96 37.27 6.79 20.38
C GLU A 96 38.59 7.57 20.34
N GLN A 97 38.57 8.77 19.77
CA GLN A 97 39.74 9.64 19.72
C GLN A 97 40.22 10.04 21.13
N LYS A 98 39.32 10.34 22.04
CA LYS A 98 39.66 10.63 23.44
C LYS A 98 40.29 9.44 24.14
N ILE A 99 39.76 8.24 23.91
CA ILE A 99 40.28 7.00 24.47
C ILE A 99 41.72 6.75 23.97
N GLU A 100 41.95 6.92 22.66
CA GLU A 100 43.31 6.79 22.08
C GLU A 100 44.27 7.78 22.70
N LYS A 101 43.88 9.05 22.85
CA LYS A 101 44.71 10.06 23.52
C LYS A 101 45.01 9.73 24.97
N VAL A 102 44.04 9.21 25.73
CA VAL A 102 44.24 8.81 27.12
C VAL A 102 45.18 7.60 27.21
N ALA A 103 45.03 6.61 26.31
CA ALA A 103 45.92 5.46 26.22
C ALA A 103 47.38 5.87 25.95
N LEU A 104 47.60 6.75 24.95
CA LEU A 104 48.91 7.30 24.61
C LEU A 104 49.53 8.07 25.77
N ARG A 105 48.74 8.89 26.43
CA ARG A 105 49.17 9.66 27.59
C ARG A 105 49.55 8.77 28.75
N SER A 106 48.84 7.69 29.00
CA SER A 106 49.15 6.69 30.01
C SER A 106 50.47 5.97 29.70
N GLU A 107 50.69 5.55 28.46
CA GLU A 107 51.94 4.96 27.99
C GLU A 107 53.13 5.90 28.16
N LEU A 108 52.97 7.17 27.80
CA LEU A 108 53.99 8.20 27.98
C LEU A 108 54.33 8.41 29.44
N LEU A 109 53.38 8.43 30.34
CA LEU A 109 53.61 8.53 31.80
C LEU A 109 54.36 7.35 32.34
N GLU A 110 54.04 6.12 31.88
CA GLU A 110 54.79 4.90 32.26
C GLU A 110 56.23 4.96 31.78
N LEU A 111 56.46 5.37 30.52
CA LEU A 111 57.81 5.52 29.96
C LEU A 111 58.63 6.56 30.73
N LYS A 112 58.04 7.69 31.06
CA LYS A 112 58.63 8.75 31.84
C LYS A 112 59.07 8.24 33.23
N ALA A 113 58.21 7.50 33.92
CA ALA A 113 58.47 6.90 35.19
C ALA A 113 59.69 5.90 35.12
N ARG A 114 59.75 5.10 34.05
CA ARG A 114 60.88 4.18 33.78
C ARG A 114 62.16 4.92 33.53
N VAL A 115 62.14 5.97 32.74
CA VAL A 115 63.31 6.81 32.48
C VAL A 115 63.77 7.48 33.73
N ASP A 116 62.91 8.06 34.55
CA ASP A 116 63.26 8.66 35.83
C ASP A 116 63.87 7.66 36.77
N GLY A 117 63.36 6.41 36.83
CA GLY A 117 63.94 5.31 37.62
C GLY A 117 65.34 4.92 37.14
N LEU A 118 65.51 4.85 35.82
CA LEU A 118 66.88 4.53 35.26
C LEU A 118 67.86 5.66 35.51
N GLN A 119 67.45 6.92 35.41
CA GLN A 119 68.32 8.05 35.73
C GLN A 119 68.77 8.04 37.20
N GLU A 120 67.90 7.69 38.12
CA GLU A 120 68.20 7.55 39.52
C GLU A 120 69.22 6.40 39.77
N GLN A 121 69.05 5.26 39.09
CA GLN A 121 69.97 4.16 39.12
C GLN A 121 71.37 4.54 38.60
N VAL A 122 71.42 5.28 37.52
CA VAL A 122 72.67 5.80 36.94
C VAL A 122 73.35 6.74 37.91
N ARG A 123 72.56 7.64 38.51
CA ARG A 123 73.07 8.58 39.52
C ARG A 123 73.69 7.84 40.71
N ILE A 124 73.06 6.79 41.22
CA ILE A 124 73.57 5.97 42.32
C ILE A 124 74.83 5.25 41.91
N LEU A 125 74.94 4.70 40.72
CA LEU A 125 76.14 4.04 40.19
C LEU A 125 77.30 5.02 40.02
N GLU A 126 77.02 6.24 39.53
CA GLU A 126 78.02 7.30 39.41
C GLU A 126 78.62 7.69 40.81
N GLU A 127 77.72 7.84 41.77
CA GLU A 127 78.15 8.10 43.15
C GLU A 127 78.99 6.98 43.72
N ARG A 128 78.72 5.69 43.46
CA ARG A 128 79.49 4.55 43.88
C ARG A 128 80.85 4.47 43.20
N LEU A 129 80.90 4.88 41.92
CA LEU A 129 82.17 4.86 41.18
C LEU A 129 83.09 6.03 41.55
N SER A 130 82.56 7.13 42.02
CA SER A 130 83.37 8.30 42.45
C SER A 130 83.83 8.22 43.90
N ALA A 131 83.31 7.24 44.63
CA ALA A 131 83.78 6.92 45.91
C ALA A 131 84.92 5.88 45.83
#